data_720e61333965fb7b51412096deb56aea
#
_entry.id   720e61333965fb7b51412096deb56aea
#
_cell.length_a   1.000
_cell.length_b   1.000
_cell.length_c   1.000
_cell.angle_alpha   90.00
_cell.angle_beta   90.00
_cell.angle_gamma   90.00
#
_symmetry.space_group_name_H-M   'P 1'
#
loop_
_entity.id
_entity.type
_entity.pdbx_description
1 polymer ?
#
loop_
_entity_poly.entity_id
_entity_poly.type
_entity_poly.pdbx_seq_one_letter_code
_entity_poly.pdbx_strand_id
1 'polypeptide(L)'
;ATEEEMWKALELAQASEVVEGKDGKLDATVAQNGKNFSGGQRQRLTIARALVREPEILILDDSASALDYATDAKLRAAIRTLEDKTTTFIVSQRASTIRHADKIIVLDDGEIAGVGTHDELLKDCTVYQEIYYSQYPEQRGGVR
;
A
#
# COMPACT_ATOMS: atom_id res chain seq x y z
N ALA A 1 7.22 21.15 -6.64
CA ALA A 1 7.47 20.04 -7.57
C ALA A 1 7.32 20.53 -9.00
N THR A 2 8.16 20.05 -9.89
CA THR A 2 8.03 20.27 -11.34
C THR A 2 6.89 19.40 -11.89
N GLU A 3 6.45 19.71 -13.10
CA GLU A 3 5.43 18.91 -13.78
C GLU A 3 5.92 17.46 -14.01
N GLU A 4 7.19 17.28 -14.33
CA GLU A 4 7.83 15.97 -14.51
C GLU A 4 7.81 15.15 -13.20
N GLU A 5 8.15 15.77 -12.07
CA GLU A 5 8.11 15.13 -10.75
C GLU A 5 6.68 14.71 -10.36
N MET A 6 5.68 15.53 -10.70
CA MET A 6 4.28 15.22 -10.48
C MET A 6 3.83 14.02 -11.30
N TRP A 7 4.16 13.96 -12.60
CA TRP A 7 3.83 12.81 -13.45
C TRP A 7 4.51 11.54 -13.00
N LYS A 8 5.78 11.60 -12.61
CA LYS A 8 6.51 10.45 -12.04
C LYS A 8 5.83 9.91 -10.77
N ALA A 9 5.42 10.80 -9.87
CA ALA A 9 4.71 10.40 -8.66
C ALA A 9 3.33 9.79 -8.95
N LEU A 10 2.61 10.31 -9.95
CA LEU A 10 1.33 9.76 -10.41
C LEU A 10 1.51 8.36 -11.02
N GLU A 11 2.55 8.15 -11.79
CA GLU A 11 2.88 6.84 -12.37
C GLU A 11 3.17 5.81 -11.28
N LEU A 12 4.04 6.14 -10.32
CA LEU A 12 4.34 5.30 -9.17
C LEU A 12 3.07 4.95 -8.35
N ALA A 13 2.19 5.92 -8.16
CA ALA A 13 0.92 5.74 -7.45
C ALA A 13 -0.18 5.07 -8.29
N GLN A 14 0.10 4.67 -9.53
CA GLN A 14 -0.88 4.11 -10.47
C GLN A 14 -2.06 5.05 -10.72
N ALA A 15 -1.81 6.37 -10.78
CA ALA A 15 -2.82 7.41 -10.87
C ALA A 15 -2.75 8.26 -12.16
N SER A 16 -1.81 8.01 -13.07
CA SER A 16 -1.64 8.79 -14.31
C SER A 16 -2.91 8.83 -15.15
N GLU A 17 -3.55 7.68 -15.39
CA GLU A 17 -4.81 7.57 -16.12
C GLU A 17 -5.96 8.39 -15.53
N VAL A 18 -5.97 8.53 -14.18
CA VAL A 18 -6.99 9.29 -13.46
C VAL A 18 -6.88 10.79 -13.80
N VAL A 19 -5.65 11.29 -13.89
CA VAL A 19 -5.36 12.69 -14.17
C VAL A 19 -5.47 12.97 -15.67
N GLU A 20 -4.96 12.10 -16.53
CA GLU A 20 -5.05 12.20 -17.98
C GLU A 20 -6.50 12.25 -18.47
N GLY A 21 -7.40 11.52 -17.81
CA GLY A 21 -8.83 11.47 -18.12
C GLY A 21 -9.63 12.68 -17.62
N LYS A 22 -8.98 13.69 -17.00
CA LYS A 22 -9.64 14.90 -16.54
C LYS A 22 -9.37 16.08 -17.47
N ASP A 23 -10.40 16.90 -17.70
CA ASP A 23 -10.23 18.18 -18.37
C ASP A 23 -9.29 19.07 -17.55
N GLY A 24 -8.23 19.57 -18.19
CA GLY A 24 -7.17 20.33 -17.53
C GLY A 24 -6.07 19.48 -16.90
N LYS A 25 -6.17 18.15 -16.92
CA LYS A 25 -5.14 17.20 -16.40
C LYS A 25 -4.64 17.60 -15.01
N LEU A 26 -3.37 18.00 -14.87
CA LEU A 26 -2.79 18.44 -13.58
C LEU A 26 -3.48 19.66 -12.99
N ASP A 27 -4.06 20.53 -13.82
CA ASP A 27 -4.81 21.73 -13.41
C ASP A 27 -6.31 21.44 -13.22
N ALA A 28 -6.72 20.18 -13.31
CA ALA A 28 -8.12 19.78 -13.14
C ALA A 28 -8.64 20.17 -11.76
N THR A 29 -9.85 20.72 -11.73
CA THR A 29 -10.51 21.11 -10.47
C THR A 29 -10.81 19.90 -9.60
N VAL A 30 -10.36 19.96 -8.35
CA VAL A 30 -10.72 19.00 -7.29
C VAL A 30 -11.90 19.58 -6.51
N ALA A 31 -13.05 18.92 -6.60
CA ALA A 31 -14.23 19.31 -5.83
C ALA A 31 -13.98 19.10 -4.31
N GLN A 32 -14.77 19.79 -3.48
CA GLN A 32 -14.66 19.67 -2.03
C GLN A 32 -14.64 18.20 -1.59
N ASN A 33 -13.64 17.81 -0.80
CA ASN A 33 -13.38 16.44 -0.34
C ASN A 33 -13.14 15.43 -1.49
N GLY A 34 -12.76 15.88 -2.67
CA GLY A 34 -12.49 15.02 -3.82
C GLY A 34 -13.71 14.24 -4.32
N LYS A 35 -14.93 14.79 -4.16
CA LYS A 35 -16.18 14.11 -4.54
C LYS A 35 -16.27 13.73 -6.01
N ASN A 36 -15.50 14.40 -6.89
CA ASN A 36 -15.41 14.09 -8.31
C ASN A 36 -14.42 12.94 -8.65
N PHE A 37 -13.91 12.25 -7.61
CA PHE A 37 -13.06 11.06 -7.74
C PHE A 37 -13.66 9.89 -6.96
N SER A 38 -13.47 8.65 -7.45
CA SER A 38 -13.80 7.44 -6.70
C SER A 38 -12.91 7.28 -5.46
N GLY A 39 -13.27 6.40 -4.52
CA GLY A 39 -12.46 6.10 -3.33
C GLY A 39 -11.04 5.67 -3.69
N GLY A 40 -10.89 4.71 -4.61
CA GLY A 40 -9.59 4.24 -5.08
C GLY A 40 -8.79 5.31 -5.83
N GLN A 41 -9.46 6.16 -6.62
CA GLN A 41 -8.79 7.31 -7.28
C GLN A 41 -8.25 8.30 -6.25
N ARG A 42 -9.03 8.65 -5.22
CA ARG A 42 -8.58 9.52 -4.13
C ARG A 42 -7.39 8.93 -3.37
N GLN A 43 -7.43 7.63 -3.06
CA GLN A 43 -6.30 6.96 -2.40
C GLN A 43 -5.03 7.04 -3.25
N ARG A 44 -5.09 6.71 -4.53
CA ARG A 44 -3.94 6.79 -5.44
C ARG A 44 -3.38 8.21 -5.55
N LEU A 45 -4.24 9.21 -5.67
CA LEU A 45 -3.81 10.63 -5.69
C LEU A 45 -3.18 11.06 -4.36
N THR A 46 -3.67 10.57 -3.22
CA THR A 46 -3.08 10.82 -1.90
C THR A 46 -1.68 10.21 -1.79
N ILE A 47 -1.50 8.99 -2.32
CA ILE A 47 -0.19 8.34 -2.39
C ILE A 47 0.77 9.13 -3.29
N ALA A 48 0.32 9.56 -4.50
CA ALA A 48 1.13 10.39 -5.39
C ALA A 48 1.59 11.69 -4.70
N ARG A 49 0.70 12.33 -3.94
CA ARG A 49 1.03 13.52 -3.14
C ARG A 49 2.12 13.25 -2.09
N ALA A 50 2.16 12.08 -1.50
CA ALA A 50 3.23 11.70 -0.58
C ALA A 50 4.54 11.44 -1.32
N LEU A 51 4.48 10.77 -2.48
CA LEU A 51 5.64 10.35 -3.26
C LEU A 51 6.34 11.50 -3.99
N VAL A 52 5.63 12.55 -4.38
CA VAL A 52 6.18 13.67 -5.18
C VAL A 52 7.34 14.40 -4.49
N ARG A 53 7.46 14.26 -3.17
CA ARG A 53 8.57 14.86 -2.39
C ARG A 53 9.78 13.93 -2.22
N GLU A 54 9.76 12.75 -2.84
CA GLU A 54 10.79 11.72 -2.69
C GLU A 54 11.17 11.49 -1.21
N PRO A 55 10.23 11.07 -0.34
CA PRO A 55 10.46 11.01 1.10
C PRO A 55 11.48 9.91 1.44
N GLU A 56 12.33 10.15 2.45
CA GLU A 56 13.18 9.12 3.05
C GLU A 56 12.37 8.10 3.86
N ILE A 57 11.24 8.52 4.42
CA ILE A 57 10.31 7.67 5.16
C ILE A 57 8.90 7.84 4.56
N LEU A 58 8.32 6.74 4.09
CA LEU A 58 6.95 6.68 3.57
C LEU A 58 6.09 5.85 4.52
N ILE A 59 4.97 6.41 4.99
CA ILE A 59 3.99 5.71 5.83
C ILE A 59 2.70 5.55 5.04
N LEU A 60 2.29 4.31 4.83
CA LEU A 60 1.08 3.91 4.14
C LEU A 60 0.12 3.26 5.15
N ASP A 61 -0.77 4.07 5.75
CA ASP A 61 -1.75 3.60 6.71
C ASP A 61 -3.07 3.32 6.01
N ASP A 62 -3.40 2.02 5.89
CA ASP A 62 -4.58 1.47 5.19
C ASP A 62 -4.83 2.07 3.79
N SER A 63 -3.77 2.53 3.15
CA SER A 63 -3.81 3.32 1.92
C SER A 63 -4.20 2.52 0.67
N ALA A 64 -4.38 1.19 0.78
CA ALA A 64 -4.81 0.32 -0.30
C ALA A 64 -6.21 -0.29 -0.09
N SER A 65 -6.94 0.09 0.97
CA SER A 65 -8.23 -0.53 1.34
C SER A 65 -9.32 -0.38 0.28
N ALA A 66 -9.33 0.73 -0.46
CA ALA A 66 -10.26 0.98 -1.56
C ALA A 66 -9.72 0.59 -2.95
N LEU A 67 -8.52 -0.04 -3.02
CA LEU A 67 -7.94 -0.52 -4.26
C LEU A 67 -8.36 -1.97 -4.54
N ASP A 68 -8.57 -2.29 -5.82
CA ASP A 68 -8.66 -3.67 -6.26
C ASP A 68 -7.28 -4.36 -6.18
N TYR A 69 -7.27 -5.70 -6.17
CA TYR A 69 -6.06 -6.49 -5.99
C TYR A 69 -4.98 -6.24 -7.06
N ALA A 70 -5.39 -6.00 -8.31
CA ALA A 70 -4.45 -5.78 -9.40
C ALA A 70 -3.75 -4.42 -9.26
N THR A 71 -4.50 -3.36 -8.94
CA THR A 71 -3.98 -2.01 -8.70
C THR A 71 -3.08 -1.98 -7.46
N ASP A 72 -3.48 -2.64 -6.36
CA ASP A 72 -2.66 -2.78 -5.14
C ASP A 72 -1.34 -3.52 -5.44
N ALA A 73 -1.36 -4.60 -6.22
CA ALA A 73 -0.16 -5.33 -6.59
C ALA A 73 0.82 -4.47 -7.43
N LYS A 74 0.31 -3.70 -8.40
CA LYS A 74 1.12 -2.77 -9.20
C LYS A 74 1.71 -1.65 -8.36
N LEU A 75 0.91 -1.07 -7.46
CA LEU A 75 1.37 -0.04 -6.53
C LEU A 75 2.52 -0.55 -5.65
N ARG A 76 2.39 -1.76 -5.08
CA ARG A 76 3.44 -2.37 -4.26
C ARG A 76 4.71 -2.64 -5.07
N ALA A 77 4.58 -3.12 -6.31
CA ALA A 77 5.72 -3.31 -7.19
C ALA A 77 6.43 -1.98 -7.48
N ALA A 78 5.69 -0.90 -7.72
CA ALA A 78 6.25 0.44 -7.94
C ALA A 78 6.95 0.97 -6.68
N ILE A 79 6.36 0.81 -5.48
CA ILE A 79 6.97 1.25 -4.21
C ILE A 79 8.29 0.52 -3.94
N ARG A 80 8.40 -0.77 -4.29
CA ARG A 80 9.66 -1.53 -4.17
C ARG A 80 10.81 -0.94 -4.98
N THR A 81 10.54 -0.26 -6.08
CA THR A 81 11.59 0.42 -6.83
C THR A 81 12.24 1.60 -6.08
N LEU A 82 11.67 1.98 -4.93
CA LEU A 82 12.15 3.06 -4.07
C LEU A 82 12.99 2.57 -2.88
N GLU A 83 13.15 1.24 -2.69
CA GLU A 83 13.76 0.63 -1.49
C GLU A 83 15.17 1.15 -1.17
N ASP A 84 15.96 1.48 -2.18
CA ASP A 84 17.32 2.02 -1.98
C ASP A 84 17.34 3.42 -1.34
N LYS A 85 16.21 4.15 -1.37
CA LYS A 85 16.13 5.54 -0.94
C LYS A 85 15.06 5.83 0.10
N THR A 86 14.07 4.93 0.23
CA THR A 86 12.87 5.16 1.02
C THR A 86 12.60 3.99 1.96
N THR A 87 12.58 4.24 3.26
CA THR A 87 12.05 3.27 4.24
C THR A 87 10.52 3.34 4.24
N THR A 88 9.86 2.23 3.91
CA THR A 88 8.40 2.20 3.81
C THR A 88 7.77 1.44 4.97
N PHE A 89 6.87 2.10 5.70
CA PHE A 89 5.99 1.50 6.69
C PHE A 89 4.61 1.27 6.08
N ILE A 90 4.13 0.04 6.10
CA ILE A 90 2.81 -0.33 5.59
C ILE A 90 1.97 -0.85 6.74
N VAL A 91 0.89 -0.15 7.07
CA VAL A 91 -0.13 -0.62 8.00
C VAL A 91 -1.28 -1.20 7.20
N SER A 92 -1.57 -2.48 7.39
CA SER A 92 -2.63 -3.16 6.66
C SER A 92 -3.14 -4.37 7.42
N GLN A 93 -4.44 -4.65 7.28
CA GLN A 93 -5.05 -5.90 7.73
C GLN A 93 -4.99 -6.99 6.66
N ARG A 94 -4.55 -6.69 5.44
CA ARG A 94 -4.43 -7.64 4.34
C ARG A 94 -3.07 -8.34 4.36
N ALA A 95 -3.06 -9.64 4.62
CA ALA A 95 -1.84 -10.45 4.60
C ALA A 95 -1.12 -10.40 3.23
N SER A 96 -1.88 -10.32 2.12
CA SER A 96 -1.32 -10.16 0.77
C SER A 96 -0.48 -8.90 0.60
N THR A 97 -0.80 -7.84 1.32
CA THR A 97 -0.11 -6.55 1.24
C THR A 97 1.24 -6.58 1.96
N ILE A 98 1.32 -7.27 3.10
CA ILE A 98 2.48 -7.24 3.99
C ILE A 98 3.42 -8.45 3.86
N ARG A 99 2.96 -9.58 3.28
CA ARG A 99 3.71 -10.84 3.24
C ARG A 99 5.11 -10.77 2.61
N HIS A 100 5.39 -9.74 1.86
CA HIS A 100 6.67 -9.53 1.19
C HIS A 100 7.52 -8.44 1.86
N ALA A 101 7.10 -7.90 3.01
CA ALA A 101 7.89 -6.96 3.76
C ALA A 101 9.13 -7.63 4.36
N ASP A 102 10.23 -6.90 4.47
CA ASP A 102 11.47 -7.38 5.08
C ASP A 102 11.27 -7.69 6.56
N LYS A 103 10.37 -6.97 7.21
CA LYS A 103 10.00 -7.15 8.61
C LYS A 103 8.51 -6.86 8.80
N ILE A 104 7.82 -7.76 9.48
CA ILE A 104 6.43 -7.63 9.87
C ILE A 104 6.38 -7.51 11.40
N ILE A 105 5.63 -6.55 11.90
CA ILE A 105 5.31 -6.39 13.32
C ILE A 105 3.82 -6.70 13.47
N VAL A 106 3.51 -7.71 14.25
CA VAL A 106 2.13 -8.12 14.55
C VAL A 106 1.71 -7.48 15.86
N LEU A 107 0.60 -6.74 15.83
CA LEU A 107 0.03 -6.09 16.99
C LEU A 107 -1.28 -6.80 17.39
N ASP A 108 -1.45 -7.02 18.69
CA ASP A 108 -2.67 -7.56 19.30
C ASP A 108 -2.96 -6.78 20.58
N ASP A 109 -4.16 -6.24 20.73
CA ASP A 109 -4.56 -5.38 21.86
C ASP A 109 -3.55 -4.28 22.24
N GLY A 110 -2.87 -3.70 21.24
CA GLY A 110 -1.88 -2.64 21.44
C GLY A 110 -0.49 -3.11 21.85
N GLU A 111 -0.28 -4.42 21.98
CA GLU A 111 1.00 -5.05 22.29
C GLU A 111 1.62 -5.74 21.06
N ILE A 112 2.93 -5.93 21.08
CA ILE A 112 3.63 -6.67 20.01
C ILE A 112 3.46 -8.17 20.28
N ALA A 113 2.69 -8.84 19.43
CA ALA A 113 2.49 -10.29 19.46
C ALA A 113 3.58 -11.06 18.71
N GLY A 114 4.24 -10.44 17.73
CA GLY A 114 5.33 -11.08 16.98
C GLY A 114 6.06 -10.10 16.08
N VAL A 115 7.33 -10.43 15.79
CA VAL A 115 8.18 -9.68 14.86
C VAL A 115 8.99 -10.67 14.05
N GLY A 116 8.96 -10.54 12.71
CA GLY A 116 9.73 -11.41 11.82
C GLY A 116 9.30 -11.25 10.36
N THR A 117 9.79 -12.14 9.53
CA THR A 117 9.33 -12.31 8.15
C THR A 117 8.01 -13.09 8.11
N HIS A 118 7.37 -13.11 6.96
CA HIS A 118 6.15 -13.90 6.74
C HIS A 118 6.32 -15.37 7.15
N ASP A 119 7.40 -16.01 6.69
CA ASP A 119 7.64 -17.44 6.92
C ASP A 119 7.96 -17.75 8.39
N GLU A 120 8.68 -16.86 9.08
CA GLU A 120 8.95 -17.00 10.52
C GLU A 120 7.67 -16.85 11.33
N LEU A 121 6.86 -15.85 11.06
CA LEU A 121 5.61 -15.61 11.77
C LEU A 121 4.55 -16.69 11.51
N LEU A 122 4.54 -17.30 10.32
CA LEU A 122 3.68 -18.46 10.06
C LEU A 122 4.07 -19.70 10.88
N LYS A 123 5.32 -19.79 11.34
CA LYS A 123 5.77 -20.91 12.22
C LYS A 123 5.52 -20.60 13.70
N ASP A 124 5.86 -19.38 14.12
CA ASP A 124 6.08 -19.08 15.53
C ASP A 124 5.07 -18.11 16.15
N CYS A 125 4.18 -17.46 15.35
CA CYS A 125 3.23 -16.47 15.83
C CYS A 125 1.78 -16.92 15.59
N THR A 126 1.11 -17.37 16.64
CA THR A 126 -0.30 -17.83 16.57
C THR A 126 -1.24 -16.74 16.06
N VAL A 127 -1.08 -15.49 16.52
CA VAL A 127 -1.91 -14.36 16.09
C VAL A 127 -1.76 -14.12 14.59
N TYR A 128 -0.52 -14.17 14.07
CA TYR A 128 -0.29 -14.04 12.64
C TYR A 128 -0.89 -15.19 11.83
N GLN A 129 -0.77 -16.41 12.31
CA GLN A 129 -1.38 -17.59 11.70
C GLN A 129 -2.91 -17.44 11.59
N GLU A 130 -3.57 -16.98 12.66
CA GLU A 130 -5.02 -16.77 12.68
C GLU A 130 -5.43 -15.71 11.65
N ILE A 131 -4.74 -14.56 11.60
CA ILE A 131 -4.97 -13.51 10.61
C ILE A 131 -4.79 -14.06 9.19
N TYR A 132 -3.68 -14.76 8.95
CA TYR A 132 -3.36 -15.28 7.62
C TYR A 132 -4.37 -16.32 7.15
N TYR A 133 -4.65 -17.34 7.94
CA TYR A 133 -5.56 -18.41 7.58
C TYR A 133 -7.04 -17.99 7.56
N SER A 134 -7.40 -16.89 8.22
CA SER A 134 -8.74 -16.30 8.04
C SER A 134 -8.95 -15.76 6.62
N GLN A 135 -7.87 -15.33 5.96
CA GLN A 135 -7.88 -14.81 4.58
C GLN A 135 -7.57 -15.88 3.53
N TYR A 136 -6.86 -16.96 3.93
CA TYR A 136 -6.45 -18.08 3.09
C TYR A 136 -6.78 -19.43 3.73
N PRO A 137 -8.07 -19.76 3.93
CA PRO A 137 -8.48 -20.97 4.63
C PRO A 137 -8.02 -22.27 3.96
N GLU A 138 -7.84 -22.27 2.63
CA GLU A 138 -7.32 -23.41 1.86
C GLU A 138 -5.86 -23.76 2.17
N GLN A 139 -5.09 -22.84 2.71
CA GLN A 139 -3.68 -23.06 3.05
C GLN A 139 -3.49 -23.59 4.49
N ARG A 140 -4.54 -23.61 5.29
CA ARG A 140 -4.49 -24.10 6.68
C ARG A 140 -4.19 -25.62 6.80
N GLY A 141 -4.40 -26.38 5.73
CA GLY A 141 -4.21 -27.83 5.68
C GLY A 141 -2.86 -28.30 5.12
N GLY A 142 -1.95 -27.41 4.71
CA GLY A 142 -0.71 -27.75 4.03
C GLY A 142 0.52 -27.99 4.91
N VAL A 143 0.42 -27.87 6.22
CA VAL A 143 1.50 -28.20 7.17
C VAL A 143 1.25 -29.62 7.70
N ARG A 144 1.72 -30.60 6.95
CA ARG A 144 1.96 -31.96 7.44
C ARG A 144 3.45 -32.21 7.47
#